data_9e88ae65d586fd784a71af0f06c85a5b
#
_entry.id   9e88ae65d586fd784a71af0f06c85a5b
#
_cell.length_a   1.000
_cell.length_b   1.000
_cell.length_c   1.000
_cell.angle_alpha   90.00
_cell.angle_beta   90.00
_cell.angle_gamma   90.00
#
_symmetry.space_group_name_H-M   'P 1'
#
loop_
_entity.id
_entity.type
_entity.pdbx_description
1 polymer ?
#
loop_
_entity_poly.entity_id
_entity_poly.type
_entity_poly.pdbx_seq_one_letter_code
_entity_poly.pdbx_strand_id
1 'polypeptide(L)'
;MKSIRFLSLLLLLNLFAAGGYAADQPVKKEIVVSGVVTDTQKQPVTGVVVTDGVNFTQTDDKGRYQLVSDPAQSKFVYLSVPADYKTNVENALPVGYYARIDAKKKKNRCDFSLVKREQPVQDFTFIAISDPQARNEEQLDRFASETVVDLEETLKQLSSQEVYGMVLGDIVWDVMPLYDSYKKVISDLDLTMYHVIGNHDFDQQYTALSLATNKEEYGELVFGEHFGPTDYSLNVGKVHIISMKDIDYKGKKKYTEQFTPEQLEWLKKDLSYVKPGTTVLLNLHAPTANSTGRGGANARNAEQLFEILKDYKTHIFVGHTHFYENRIVTPVIYEHNIGAACGAWWAGYVNRCGAPNGY
;
A
#
# COMPACT_ATOMS: atom_id res chain seq x y z
N MET A 1 6.04 -87.78 -28.60
CA MET A 1 7.11 -87.46 -27.69
C MET A 1 7.75 -86.14 -28.15
N LYS A 2 7.38 -85.02 -27.56
CA LYS A 2 8.01 -83.72 -27.82
C LYS A 2 8.21 -83.05 -26.46
N SER A 3 9.48 -82.87 -26.11
CA SER A 3 9.92 -82.30 -24.82
C SER A 3 9.74 -80.76 -24.88
N ILE A 4 9.07 -80.23 -23.87
CA ILE A 4 8.91 -78.78 -23.65
C ILE A 4 10.03 -78.36 -22.70
N ARG A 5 10.90 -77.46 -23.19
CA ARG A 5 11.92 -76.79 -22.36
C ARG A 5 11.30 -75.55 -21.72
N PHE A 6 11.33 -75.47 -20.40
CA PHE A 6 11.02 -74.28 -19.63
C PHE A 6 12.21 -73.32 -19.67
N LEU A 7 11.95 -72.11 -20.10
CA LEU A 7 12.90 -71.01 -20.04
C LEU A 7 12.61 -70.13 -18.81
N SER A 8 13.50 -70.18 -17.83
CA SER A 8 13.39 -69.35 -16.62
C SER A 8 13.86 -67.93 -16.93
N LEU A 9 12.94 -66.98 -16.88
CA LEU A 9 13.21 -65.56 -17.02
C LEU A 9 13.57 -64.99 -15.61
N LEU A 10 14.86 -64.68 -15.40
CA LEU A 10 15.30 -63.92 -14.24
C LEU A 10 14.88 -62.44 -14.37
N LEU A 11 13.94 -61.99 -13.55
CA LEU A 11 13.61 -60.57 -13.39
C LEU A 11 14.64 -59.92 -12.48
N LEU A 12 15.55 -59.10 -13.02
CA LEU A 12 16.40 -58.20 -12.25
C LEU A 12 15.55 -56.98 -11.83
N LEU A 13 15.19 -56.91 -10.56
CA LEU A 13 14.64 -55.66 -9.97
C LEU A 13 15.81 -54.69 -9.80
N ASN A 14 15.83 -53.64 -10.62
CA ASN A 14 16.60 -52.42 -10.37
C ASN A 14 15.90 -51.59 -9.29
N LEU A 15 16.37 -51.63 -8.06
CA LEU A 15 16.03 -50.63 -7.05
C LEU A 15 16.71 -49.29 -7.43
N PHE A 16 15.96 -48.40 -8.10
CA PHE A 16 16.32 -47.01 -8.11
C PHE A 16 16.06 -46.42 -6.72
N ALA A 17 17.12 -46.23 -5.94
CA ALA A 17 17.07 -45.36 -4.79
C ALA A 17 16.79 -43.94 -5.27
N ALA A 18 15.54 -43.48 -5.16
CA ALA A 18 15.17 -42.08 -5.32
C ALA A 18 15.80 -41.32 -4.15
N GLY A 19 17.02 -40.87 -4.32
CA GLY A 19 17.63 -39.85 -3.49
C GLY A 19 16.80 -38.59 -3.64
N GLY A 20 15.82 -38.37 -2.75
CA GLY A 20 15.14 -37.11 -2.63
C GLY A 20 16.16 -36.03 -2.26
N TYR A 21 16.52 -35.18 -3.23
CA TYR A 21 17.12 -33.89 -2.88
C TYR A 21 16.06 -33.13 -2.10
N ALA A 22 16.19 -33.12 -0.77
CA ALA A 22 15.53 -32.13 0.07
C ALA A 22 16.06 -30.79 -0.44
N ALA A 23 15.22 -30.03 -1.11
CA ALA A 23 15.54 -28.65 -1.44
C ALA A 23 15.86 -27.97 -0.12
N ASP A 24 17.11 -27.51 0.04
CA ASP A 24 17.54 -26.72 1.19
C ASP A 24 16.57 -25.55 1.30
N GLN A 25 15.72 -25.57 2.33
CA GLN A 25 14.87 -24.42 2.64
C GLN A 25 15.83 -23.26 2.89
N PRO A 26 15.63 -22.11 2.24
CA PRO A 26 16.49 -20.96 2.44
C PRO A 26 16.56 -20.66 3.94
N VAL A 27 17.76 -20.64 4.48
CA VAL A 27 18.00 -20.36 5.91
C VAL A 27 17.40 -18.98 6.18
N LYS A 28 16.34 -18.93 6.99
CA LYS A 28 15.66 -17.69 7.38
C LYS A 28 16.67 -16.78 8.04
N LYS A 29 16.96 -15.64 7.43
CA LYS A 29 17.90 -14.66 7.96
C LYS A 29 17.16 -13.81 9.00
N GLU A 30 17.44 -14.02 10.27
CA GLU A 30 16.89 -13.20 11.34
C GLU A 30 17.78 -11.98 11.59
N ILE A 31 17.16 -10.81 11.64
CA ILE A 31 17.78 -9.56 12.05
C ILE A 31 16.94 -8.91 13.15
N VAL A 32 17.59 -8.15 14.02
CA VAL A 32 16.89 -7.41 15.07
C VAL A 32 16.66 -5.98 14.59
N VAL A 33 15.42 -5.53 14.62
CA VAL A 33 15.02 -4.13 14.40
C VAL A 33 14.53 -3.58 15.72
N SER A 34 15.07 -2.46 16.17
CA SER A 34 14.72 -1.85 17.46
C SER A 34 14.85 -0.35 17.40
N GLY A 35 14.20 0.35 18.31
CA GLY A 35 14.25 1.82 18.37
C GLY A 35 13.43 2.38 19.51
N VAL A 36 13.28 3.70 19.47
CA VAL A 36 12.48 4.46 20.40
C VAL A 36 11.52 5.36 19.60
N VAL A 37 10.27 5.41 20.01
CA VAL A 37 9.29 6.37 19.51
C VAL A 37 9.14 7.48 20.54
N THR A 38 9.39 8.72 20.12
CA THR A 38 9.23 9.92 20.95
C THR A 38 8.33 10.92 20.24
N ASP A 39 7.84 11.90 20.98
CA ASP A 39 7.29 13.11 20.36
C ASP A 39 8.41 14.12 20.01
N THR A 40 8.03 15.26 19.42
CA THR A 40 8.94 16.35 19.08
C THR A 40 9.56 17.02 20.30
N GLN A 41 9.01 16.84 21.49
CA GLN A 41 9.56 17.30 22.77
C GLN A 41 10.43 16.23 23.46
N LYS A 42 10.76 15.14 22.74
CA LYS A 42 11.53 13.99 23.22
C LYS A 42 10.87 13.20 24.35
N GLN A 43 9.55 13.36 24.54
CA GLN A 43 8.81 12.50 25.46
C GLN A 43 8.55 11.14 24.83
N PRO A 44 8.69 10.03 25.58
CA PRO A 44 8.40 8.70 25.05
C PRO A 44 6.91 8.54 24.70
N VAL A 45 6.62 7.88 23.57
CA VAL A 45 5.25 7.56 23.19
C VAL A 45 5.00 6.06 23.41
N THR A 46 4.15 5.78 24.41
CA THR A 46 3.81 4.41 24.83
C THR A 46 2.67 3.84 23.98
N GLY A 47 2.67 2.52 23.75
CA GLY A 47 1.56 1.79 23.13
C GLY A 47 1.45 2.00 21.61
N VAL A 48 2.45 2.59 20.98
CA VAL A 48 2.48 2.74 19.52
C VAL A 48 2.67 1.36 18.88
N VAL A 49 1.79 0.98 17.99
CA VAL A 49 1.93 -0.24 17.21
C VAL A 49 3.05 -0.06 16.19
N VAL A 50 4.01 -0.98 16.21
CA VAL A 50 5.16 -1.01 15.31
C VAL A 50 5.17 -2.34 14.57
N THR A 51 5.36 -2.30 13.27
CA THR A 51 5.37 -3.50 12.42
C THR A 51 6.48 -3.43 11.39
N ASP A 52 6.90 -4.59 10.90
CA ASP A 52 7.77 -4.75 9.74
C ASP A 52 7.01 -5.30 8.51
N GLY A 53 5.66 -5.28 8.56
CA GLY A 53 4.79 -5.88 7.56
C GLY A 53 4.43 -7.34 7.85
N VAL A 54 5.14 -8.01 8.75
CA VAL A 54 4.91 -9.41 9.14
C VAL A 54 4.71 -9.53 10.65
N ASN A 55 5.61 -8.94 11.39
CA ASN A 55 5.63 -8.99 12.86
C ASN A 55 5.12 -7.66 13.42
N PHE A 56 4.46 -7.73 14.57
CA PHE A 56 3.89 -6.58 15.26
C PHE A 56 4.35 -6.56 16.72
N THR A 57 4.58 -5.38 17.25
CA THR A 57 4.84 -5.11 18.66
C THR A 57 4.25 -3.77 19.05
N GLN A 58 4.32 -3.42 20.33
CA GLN A 58 3.97 -2.09 20.82
C GLN A 58 5.14 -1.49 21.60
N THR A 59 5.24 -0.16 21.62
CA THR A 59 6.23 0.52 22.44
C THR A 59 5.91 0.39 23.93
N ASP A 60 6.96 0.22 24.74
CA ASP A 60 6.88 0.20 26.21
C ASP A 60 6.71 1.60 26.82
N ASP A 61 6.70 1.70 28.15
CA ASP A 61 6.59 2.94 28.92
C ASP A 61 7.72 3.96 28.66
N LYS A 62 8.81 3.51 28.06
CA LYS A 62 9.95 4.34 27.64
C LYS A 62 9.98 4.57 26.13
N GLY A 63 8.88 4.25 25.44
CA GLY A 63 8.76 4.38 23.99
C GLY A 63 9.60 3.37 23.19
N ARG A 64 10.18 2.34 23.83
CA ARG A 64 11.08 1.38 23.17
C ARG A 64 10.31 0.25 22.54
N TYR A 65 10.80 -0.23 21.40
CA TYR A 65 10.29 -1.42 20.71
C TYR A 65 11.42 -2.31 20.19
N GLN A 66 11.11 -3.57 19.93
CA GLN A 66 11.98 -4.52 19.25
C GLN A 66 11.17 -5.54 18.47
N LEU A 67 11.63 -5.85 17.27
CA LEU A 67 11.13 -6.90 16.38
C LEU A 67 12.27 -7.79 15.93
N VAL A 68 11.95 -9.06 15.63
CA VAL A 68 12.82 -9.96 14.87
C VAL A 68 12.24 -10.07 13.48
N SER A 69 13.00 -9.61 12.49
CA SER A 69 12.56 -9.47 11.10
C SER A 69 13.32 -10.39 10.17
N ASP A 70 12.68 -10.82 9.10
CA ASP A 70 13.32 -11.45 7.96
C ASP A 70 13.43 -10.44 6.81
N PRO A 71 14.63 -9.97 6.44
CA PRO A 71 14.80 -8.97 5.40
C PRO A 71 14.44 -9.47 3.99
N ALA A 72 14.20 -10.78 3.81
CA ALA A 72 13.63 -11.29 2.57
C ALA A 72 12.15 -10.91 2.43
N GLN A 73 11.42 -10.81 3.54
CA GLN A 73 10.00 -10.45 3.58
C GLN A 73 9.76 -8.98 3.91
N SER A 74 10.56 -8.42 4.83
CA SER A 74 10.34 -7.08 5.40
C SER A 74 11.38 -6.09 4.87
N LYS A 75 10.91 -5.05 4.18
CA LYS A 75 11.77 -3.98 3.64
C LYS A 75 11.76 -2.73 4.51
N PHE A 76 10.70 -2.53 5.28
CA PHE A 76 10.49 -1.37 6.14
C PHE A 76 10.12 -1.82 7.55
N VAL A 77 10.39 -0.95 8.52
CA VAL A 77 9.73 -0.94 9.83
C VAL A 77 8.96 0.38 9.92
N TYR A 78 7.73 0.34 10.41
CA TYR A 78 6.84 1.49 10.40
C TYR A 78 5.82 1.44 11.54
N LEU A 79 5.19 2.60 11.77
CA LEU A 79 4.22 2.81 12.84
C LEU A 79 2.79 2.79 12.28
N SER A 80 1.86 2.19 13.01
CA SER A 80 0.46 2.61 12.96
C SER A 80 0.33 3.85 13.85
N VAL A 81 0.24 5.03 13.23
CA VAL A 81 0.31 6.31 13.94
C VAL A 81 -0.90 6.47 14.86
N PRO A 82 -0.72 6.67 16.17
CA PRO A 82 -1.85 6.80 17.11
C PRO A 82 -2.64 8.09 16.92
N ALA A 83 -3.93 8.09 17.30
CA ALA A 83 -4.84 9.21 17.09
C ALA A 83 -4.42 10.53 17.78
N ASP A 84 -3.69 10.45 18.90
CA ASP A 84 -3.20 11.63 19.63
C ASP A 84 -1.93 12.24 18.98
N TYR A 85 -1.46 11.66 17.88
CA TYR A 85 -0.25 12.09 17.18
C TYR A 85 -0.49 12.19 15.68
N LYS A 86 0.40 12.92 15.00
CA LYS A 86 0.49 12.94 13.54
C LYS A 86 1.95 12.78 13.10
N THR A 87 2.15 12.42 11.85
CA THR A 87 3.48 12.37 11.22
C THR A 87 4.06 13.78 11.12
N ASN A 88 5.39 13.88 11.00
CA ASN A 88 5.98 15.06 10.41
C ASN A 88 5.61 15.11 8.93
N VAL A 89 5.62 16.30 8.34
CA VAL A 89 5.29 16.52 6.92
C VAL A 89 6.40 17.30 6.28
N GLU A 90 6.88 16.80 5.15
CA GLU A 90 7.87 17.48 4.31
C GLU A 90 7.35 17.49 2.87
N ASN A 91 7.18 18.68 2.29
CA ASN A 91 6.69 18.83 0.91
C ASN A 91 5.36 18.09 0.68
N ALA A 92 4.40 18.29 1.57
CA ALA A 92 3.09 17.60 1.62
C ALA A 92 3.16 16.08 1.85
N LEU A 93 4.31 15.47 2.00
CA LEU A 93 4.46 14.02 2.24
C LEU A 93 4.63 13.71 3.73
N PRO A 94 4.01 12.63 4.24
CA PRO A 94 4.23 12.15 5.61
C PRO A 94 5.62 11.56 5.74
N VAL A 95 6.38 11.98 6.75
CA VAL A 95 7.72 11.48 7.04
C VAL A 95 7.87 11.08 8.50
N GLY A 96 8.91 10.29 8.79
CA GLY A 96 9.28 9.95 10.16
C GLY A 96 8.38 8.90 10.82
N TYR A 97 7.52 8.19 10.07
CA TYR A 97 6.71 7.08 10.57
C TYR A 97 7.18 5.71 10.04
N TYR A 98 8.11 5.67 9.10
CA TYR A 98 8.73 4.45 8.59
C TYR A 98 10.24 4.62 8.42
N ALA A 99 10.95 3.50 8.38
CA ALA A 99 12.37 3.44 8.08
C ALA A 99 12.70 2.17 7.29
N ARG A 100 13.65 2.28 6.35
CA ARG A 100 14.10 1.13 5.58
C ARG A 100 14.99 0.22 6.41
N ILE A 101 14.77 -1.10 6.31
CA ILE A 101 15.59 -2.11 6.96
C ILE A 101 16.81 -2.41 6.10
N ASP A 102 18.01 -2.24 6.69
CA ASP A 102 19.26 -2.62 6.04
C ASP A 102 19.50 -4.13 6.21
N ALA A 103 19.25 -4.89 5.16
CA ALA A 103 19.42 -6.32 5.11
C ALA A 103 20.87 -6.81 5.34
N LYS A 104 21.87 -5.92 5.26
CA LYS A 104 23.28 -6.24 5.49
C LYS A 104 23.62 -6.22 6.98
N LYS A 105 22.85 -5.52 7.81
CA LYS A 105 23.06 -5.40 9.24
C LYS A 105 22.28 -6.46 10.01
N LYS A 106 22.90 -7.08 11.02
CA LYS A 106 22.21 -7.99 11.97
C LYS A 106 21.31 -7.23 12.95
N LYS A 107 21.60 -5.95 13.20
CA LYS A 107 20.84 -5.05 14.07
C LYS A 107 20.59 -3.75 13.35
N ASN A 108 19.33 -3.37 13.26
CA ASN A 108 18.89 -2.08 12.73
C ASN A 108 18.33 -1.26 13.89
N ARG A 109 18.78 -0.03 14.02
CA ARG A 109 18.19 0.95 14.94
C ARG A 109 17.39 1.97 14.14
N CYS A 110 16.08 2.05 14.43
CA CYS A 110 15.13 2.92 13.78
C CYS A 110 14.36 3.68 14.85
N ASP A 111 14.76 4.90 15.12
CA ASP A 111 14.08 5.78 16.08
C ASP A 111 13.07 6.65 15.31
N PHE A 112 11.90 6.91 15.91
CA PHE A 112 10.83 7.69 15.31
C PHE A 112 10.46 8.89 16.17
N SER A 113 9.97 9.96 15.53
CA SER A 113 9.48 11.15 16.22
C SER A 113 8.15 11.58 15.63
N LEU A 114 7.12 11.66 16.47
CA LEU A 114 5.77 12.04 16.09
C LEU A 114 5.42 13.44 16.63
N VAL A 115 4.52 14.12 15.96
CA VAL A 115 3.99 15.42 16.42
C VAL A 115 2.78 15.16 17.29
N LYS A 116 2.86 15.51 18.58
CA LYS A 116 1.73 15.40 19.50
C LYS A 116 0.66 16.42 19.14
N ARG A 117 -0.61 16.00 19.09
CA ARG A 117 -1.73 16.90 18.88
C ARG A 117 -2.03 17.70 20.15
N GLU A 118 -2.35 18.97 20.01
CA GLU A 118 -2.77 19.82 21.13
C GLU A 118 -4.15 19.44 21.65
N GLN A 119 -5.04 19.02 20.74
CA GLN A 119 -6.41 18.60 21.03
C GLN A 119 -6.76 17.33 20.27
N PRO A 120 -7.63 16.46 20.81
CA PRO A 120 -8.17 15.33 20.08
C PRO A 120 -8.94 15.78 18.83
N VAL A 121 -8.72 15.12 17.71
CA VAL A 121 -9.45 15.38 16.47
C VAL A 121 -10.88 14.90 16.61
N GLN A 122 -11.84 15.81 16.45
CA GLN A 122 -13.27 15.50 16.43
C GLN A 122 -13.76 15.28 15.00
N ASP A 123 -13.34 16.17 14.09
CA ASP A 123 -13.69 16.17 12.68
C ASP A 123 -12.44 16.39 11.83
N PHE A 124 -12.38 15.75 10.68
CA PHE A 124 -11.36 15.97 9.67
C PHE A 124 -11.95 15.79 8.27
N THR A 125 -11.29 16.37 7.28
CA THR A 125 -11.63 16.14 5.87
C THR A 125 -10.66 15.14 5.26
N PHE A 126 -11.21 14.19 4.52
CA PHE A 126 -10.43 13.23 3.74
C PHE A 126 -10.68 13.48 2.26
N ILE A 127 -9.61 13.80 1.52
CA ILE A 127 -9.65 14.04 0.08
C ILE A 127 -9.02 12.85 -0.62
N ALA A 128 -9.79 12.17 -1.47
CA ALA A 128 -9.32 11.09 -2.31
C ALA A 128 -9.15 11.57 -3.75
N ILE A 129 -7.99 11.31 -4.33
CA ILE A 129 -7.66 11.55 -5.74
C ILE A 129 -7.24 10.21 -6.32
N SER A 130 -7.60 9.95 -7.56
CA SER A 130 -7.23 8.71 -8.23
C SER A 130 -6.59 8.99 -9.59
N ASP A 131 -5.69 8.13 -9.98
CA ASP A 131 -5.18 8.03 -11.35
C ASP A 131 -4.72 9.38 -11.98
N PRO A 132 -3.74 10.08 -11.40
CA PRO A 132 -3.10 11.21 -12.09
C PRO A 132 -2.43 10.79 -13.40
N GLN A 133 -1.88 9.60 -13.46
CA GLN A 133 -1.36 8.89 -14.64
C GLN A 133 -0.56 9.74 -15.64
N ALA A 134 0.31 10.63 -15.16
CA ALA A 134 1.14 11.44 -16.05
C ALA A 134 2.22 10.59 -16.75
N ARG A 135 2.43 10.82 -18.03
CA ARG A 135 3.46 10.17 -18.88
C ARG A 135 4.69 11.03 -19.11
N ASN A 136 4.57 12.32 -18.92
CA ASN A 136 5.61 13.30 -19.21
C ASN A 136 5.37 14.58 -18.38
N GLU A 137 6.31 15.50 -18.44
CA GLU A 137 6.24 16.77 -17.73
C GLU A 137 5.05 17.64 -18.17
N GLU A 138 4.67 17.65 -19.45
CA GLU A 138 3.53 18.42 -19.95
C GLU A 138 2.22 17.99 -19.28
N GLN A 139 2.04 16.68 -19.04
CA GLN A 139 0.87 16.16 -18.34
C GLN A 139 0.92 16.46 -16.84
N LEU A 140 2.11 16.49 -16.23
CA LEU A 140 2.28 16.97 -14.87
C LEU A 140 2.01 18.47 -14.74
N ASP A 141 2.40 19.28 -15.72
CA ASP A 141 2.04 20.69 -15.77
C ASP A 141 0.52 20.90 -15.85
N ARG A 142 -0.21 20.04 -16.57
CA ARG A 142 -1.66 20.05 -16.57
C ARG A 142 -2.25 19.63 -15.21
N PHE A 143 -1.72 18.58 -14.61
CA PHE A 143 -2.12 18.18 -13.25
C PHE A 143 -1.90 19.34 -12.26
N ALA A 144 -0.77 20.03 -12.35
CA ALA A 144 -0.45 21.19 -11.52
C ALA A 144 -1.41 22.36 -11.74
N SER A 145 -1.68 22.71 -13.01
CA SER A 145 -2.49 23.89 -13.36
C SER A 145 -4.00 23.68 -13.29
N GLU A 146 -4.45 22.43 -13.27
CA GLU A 146 -5.87 22.07 -13.24
C GLU A 146 -6.25 21.47 -11.88
N THR A 147 -5.80 20.25 -11.56
CA THR A 147 -6.22 19.53 -10.36
C THR A 147 -5.63 20.12 -9.06
N VAL A 148 -4.35 20.49 -9.06
CA VAL A 148 -3.69 21.05 -7.86
C VAL A 148 -4.26 22.42 -7.53
N VAL A 149 -4.55 23.26 -8.51
CA VAL A 149 -5.20 24.56 -8.29
C VAL A 149 -6.61 24.38 -7.68
N ASP A 150 -7.40 23.42 -8.17
CA ASP A 150 -8.72 23.10 -7.60
C ASP A 150 -8.60 22.60 -6.14
N LEU A 151 -7.59 21.78 -5.85
CA LEU A 151 -7.27 21.37 -4.48
C LEU A 151 -6.92 22.55 -3.59
N GLU A 152 -6.05 23.46 -4.04
CA GLU A 152 -5.68 24.66 -3.27
C GLU A 152 -6.91 25.53 -2.95
N GLU A 153 -7.82 25.69 -3.92
CA GLU A 153 -9.05 26.44 -3.69
C GLU A 153 -9.97 25.72 -2.70
N THR A 154 -10.06 24.41 -2.78
CA THR A 154 -10.80 23.59 -1.82
C THR A 154 -10.20 23.70 -0.41
N LEU A 155 -8.88 23.59 -0.28
CA LEU A 155 -8.17 23.68 1.00
C LEU A 155 -8.37 25.03 1.67
N LYS A 156 -8.42 26.14 0.93
CA LYS A 156 -8.72 27.50 1.46
C LYS A 156 -10.10 27.57 2.11
N GLN A 157 -11.06 26.78 1.62
CA GLN A 157 -12.42 26.70 2.20
C GLN A 157 -12.46 25.82 3.46
N LEU A 158 -11.49 24.91 3.61
CA LEU A 158 -11.39 23.95 4.71
C LEU A 158 -10.38 24.36 5.79
N SER A 159 -9.89 25.58 5.79
CA SER A 159 -8.76 26.07 6.58
C SER A 159 -8.90 25.91 8.12
N SER A 160 -10.08 25.65 8.63
CA SER A 160 -10.34 25.41 10.07
C SER A 160 -10.30 23.93 10.47
N GLN A 161 -10.08 23.00 9.54
CA GLN A 161 -10.14 21.54 9.76
C GLN A 161 -8.79 20.87 9.46
N GLU A 162 -8.52 19.74 10.11
CA GLU A 162 -7.45 18.86 9.65
C GLU A 162 -7.86 18.22 8.31
N VAL A 163 -6.95 18.22 7.36
CA VAL A 163 -7.17 17.67 6.01
C VAL A 163 -6.11 16.63 5.70
N TYR A 164 -6.56 15.48 5.23
CA TYR A 164 -5.72 14.39 4.76
C TYR A 164 -6.01 14.09 3.30
N GLY A 165 -4.98 13.97 2.48
CA GLY A 165 -5.08 13.56 1.11
C GLY A 165 -4.66 12.09 0.93
N MET A 166 -5.28 11.41 -0.02
CA MET A 166 -4.91 10.07 -0.45
C MET A 166 -4.94 10.01 -1.97
N VAL A 167 -3.82 9.61 -2.57
CA VAL A 167 -3.76 9.28 -4.00
C VAL A 167 -3.88 7.77 -4.15
N LEU A 168 -4.93 7.33 -4.81
CA LEU A 168 -5.36 5.93 -4.91
C LEU A 168 -4.64 5.15 -6.03
N GLY A 169 -3.36 5.41 -6.21
CA GLY A 169 -2.51 4.72 -7.19
C GLY A 169 -2.52 5.33 -8.58
N ASP A 170 -1.73 4.72 -9.45
CA ASP A 170 -1.47 5.18 -10.80
C ASP A 170 -1.06 6.67 -10.84
N ILE A 171 -0.09 7.01 -10.00
CA ILE A 171 0.46 8.37 -9.89
C ILE A 171 1.06 8.79 -11.24
N VAL A 172 1.80 7.88 -11.85
CA VAL A 172 2.41 8.03 -13.17
C VAL A 172 2.00 6.88 -14.08
N TRP A 173 2.23 7.02 -15.38
CA TRP A 173 1.97 5.93 -16.32
C TRP A 173 3.28 5.25 -16.73
N ASP A 174 3.72 4.28 -15.96
CA ASP A 174 4.93 3.46 -16.21
C ASP A 174 6.24 4.30 -16.32
N VAL A 175 6.28 5.52 -15.79
CA VAL A 175 7.43 6.45 -15.91
C VAL A 175 7.85 6.96 -14.53
N MET A 176 8.43 6.07 -13.71
CA MET A 176 8.82 6.36 -12.32
C MET A 176 9.76 7.58 -12.15
N PRO A 177 10.65 7.94 -13.09
CA PRO A 177 11.43 9.18 -12.97
C PRO A 177 10.59 10.45 -12.78
N LEU A 178 9.30 10.44 -13.16
CA LEU A 178 8.39 11.56 -12.93
C LEU A 178 7.98 11.73 -11.46
N TYR A 179 8.24 10.77 -10.56
CA TYR A 179 7.90 10.93 -9.14
C TYR A 179 8.54 12.17 -8.50
N ASP A 180 9.77 12.53 -8.89
CA ASP A 180 10.41 13.73 -8.36
C ASP A 180 9.72 15.01 -8.83
N SER A 181 9.27 15.07 -10.08
CA SER A 181 8.48 16.18 -10.61
C SER A 181 7.08 16.21 -10.00
N TYR A 182 6.43 15.05 -9.85
CA TYR A 182 5.14 14.94 -9.17
C TYR A 182 5.21 15.46 -7.72
N LYS A 183 6.23 15.06 -6.95
CA LYS A 183 6.42 15.55 -5.58
C LYS A 183 6.59 17.06 -5.51
N LYS A 184 7.26 17.67 -6.49
CA LYS A 184 7.38 19.13 -6.58
C LYS A 184 6.03 19.79 -6.84
N VAL A 185 5.20 19.19 -7.70
CA VAL A 185 3.87 19.72 -8.04
C VAL A 185 2.95 19.77 -6.81
N ILE A 186 3.03 18.79 -5.91
CA ILE A 186 2.18 18.74 -4.71
C ILE A 186 2.83 19.39 -3.48
N SER A 187 4.10 19.83 -3.56
CA SER A 187 4.90 20.23 -2.39
C SER A 187 4.31 21.37 -1.57
N ASP A 188 3.58 22.27 -2.20
CA ASP A 188 3.05 23.48 -1.57
C ASP A 188 1.61 23.30 -1.05
N LEU A 189 1.02 22.12 -1.24
CA LEU A 189 -0.31 21.81 -0.72
C LEU A 189 -0.31 21.76 0.82
N ASP A 190 -1.21 22.50 1.46
CA ASP A 190 -1.37 22.51 2.92
C ASP A 190 -2.20 21.31 3.41
N LEU A 191 -1.72 20.10 3.09
CA LEU A 191 -2.27 18.84 3.61
C LEU A 191 -1.20 17.77 3.68
N THR A 192 -1.50 16.66 4.36
CA THR A 192 -0.63 15.48 4.34
C THR A 192 -1.14 14.51 3.27
N MET A 193 -0.37 14.32 2.19
CA MET A 193 -0.73 13.46 1.07
C MET A 193 -0.13 12.08 1.21
N TYR A 194 -0.98 11.08 1.39
CA TYR A 194 -0.64 9.65 1.42
C TYR A 194 -0.84 9.01 0.04
N HIS A 195 -0.23 7.85 -0.19
CA HIS A 195 -0.23 7.22 -1.51
C HIS A 195 -0.50 5.71 -1.41
N VAL A 196 -1.29 5.21 -2.34
CA VAL A 196 -1.46 3.80 -2.69
C VAL A 196 -0.65 3.53 -3.96
N ILE A 197 -0.12 2.34 -4.13
CA ILE A 197 0.52 1.93 -5.38
C ILE A 197 -0.53 1.39 -6.35
N GLY A 198 -0.53 1.86 -7.62
CA GLY A 198 -1.37 1.33 -8.70
C GLY A 198 -0.58 0.46 -9.67
N ASN A 199 -1.26 -0.12 -10.67
CA ASN A 199 -0.60 -1.01 -11.63
C ASN A 199 0.38 -0.30 -12.57
N HIS A 200 0.25 1.00 -12.78
CA HIS A 200 1.19 1.82 -13.55
C HIS A 200 2.35 2.40 -12.72
N ASP A 201 2.39 2.14 -11.42
CA ASP A 201 3.44 2.57 -10.50
C ASP A 201 4.56 1.52 -10.33
N PHE A 202 4.53 0.43 -11.10
CA PHE A 202 5.60 -0.57 -11.14
C PHE A 202 6.63 -0.21 -12.22
N ASP A 203 7.89 0.00 -11.82
CA ASP A 203 8.95 0.48 -12.71
C ASP A 203 9.28 -0.50 -13.83
N GLN A 204 9.22 -0.03 -15.08
CA GLN A 204 9.50 -0.86 -16.25
C GLN A 204 10.97 -1.24 -16.40
N GLN A 205 11.90 -0.45 -15.90
CA GLN A 205 13.32 -0.81 -15.91
C GLN A 205 13.55 -2.01 -15.00
N TYR A 206 12.95 -1.98 -13.81
CA TYR A 206 12.96 -3.11 -12.89
C TYR A 206 12.04 -4.24 -13.37
N THR A 207 11.05 -3.95 -14.21
CA THR A 207 10.25 -4.99 -14.87
C THR A 207 11.13 -5.94 -15.67
N ALA A 208 12.16 -5.48 -16.36
CA ALA A 208 13.10 -6.34 -17.05
C ALA A 208 13.86 -7.27 -16.08
N LEU A 209 14.24 -6.78 -14.91
CA LEU A 209 14.85 -7.58 -13.85
C LEU A 209 13.84 -8.52 -13.19
N SER A 210 12.62 -8.07 -12.95
CA SER A 210 11.51 -8.89 -12.45
C SER A 210 11.23 -10.06 -13.36
N LEU A 211 11.28 -9.84 -14.69
CA LEU A 211 11.12 -10.88 -15.69
C LEU A 211 12.20 -11.95 -15.63
N ALA A 212 13.45 -11.52 -15.43
CA ALA A 212 14.57 -12.42 -15.32
C ALA A 212 14.52 -13.23 -14.01
N THR A 213 13.99 -12.65 -12.96
CA THR A 213 13.98 -13.22 -11.59
C THR A 213 12.61 -13.71 -11.15
N ASN A 214 11.54 -13.35 -11.87
CA ASN A 214 10.13 -13.57 -11.51
C ASN A 214 9.78 -13.04 -10.10
N LYS A 215 10.33 -11.86 -9.75
CA LYS A 215 10.13 -11.23 -8.43
C LYS A 215 9.39 -9.91 -8.58
N GLU A 216 8.23 -9.83 -8.00
CA GLU A 216 7.40 -8.63 -7.93
C GLU A 216 8.10 -7.46 -7.22
N GLU A 217 8.85 -7.74 -6.18
CA GLU A 217 9.51 -6.73 -5.34
C GLU A 217 10.35 -5.69 -6.12
N TYR A 218 10.87 -6.06 -7.28
CA TYR A 218 11.60 -5.10 -8.12
C TYR A 218 10.70 -4.09 -8.79
N GLY A 219 9.45 -4.45 -9.07
CA GLY A 219 8.48 -3.52 -9.65
C GLY A 219 8.13 -2.38 -8.70
N GLU A 220 8.02 -2.64 -7.40
CA GLU A 220 7.60 -1.65 -6.39
C GLU A 220 8.75 -0.95 -5.66
N LEU A 221 10.04 -1.31 -5.94
CA LEU A 221 11.19 -0.73 -5.22
C LEU A 221 11.24 0.78 -5.33
N VAL A 222 11.03 1.33 -6.52
CA VAL A 222 11.09 2.78 -6.74
C VAL A 222 9.95 3.48 -6.04
N PHE A 223 8.72 2.92 -6.10
CA PHE A 223 7.60 3.44 -5.30
C PHE A 223 7.98 3.50 -3.80
N GLY A 224 8.51 2.41 -3.26
CA GLY A 224 8.93 2.33 -1.86
C GLY A 224 10.04 3.31 -1.47
N GLU A 225 10.92 3.70 -2.42
CA GLU A 225 11.94 4.73 -2.20
C GLU A 225 11.35 6.14 -2.07
N HIS A 226 10.24 6.41 -2.76
CA HIS A 226 9.58 7.73 -2.77
C HIS A 226 8.47 7.87 -1.72
N PHE A 227 7.69 6.80 -1.46
CA PHE A 227 6.46 6.87 -0.67
C PHE A 227 6.43 5.91 0.53
N GLY A 228 7.42 5.03 0.68
CA GLY A 228 7.51 4.09 1.80
C GLY A 228 6.74 2.79 1.59
N PRO A 229 6.28 2.15 2.70
CA PRO A 229 5.57 0.87 2.64
C PRO A 229 4.24 0.99 1.88
N THR A 230 3.85 -0.08 1.18
CA THR A 230 2.58 -0.14 0.42
C THR A 230 1.38 -0.45 1.33
N ASP A 231 1.62 -1.21 2.41
CA ASP A 231 0.59 -1.60 3.37
C ASP A 231 0.91 -0.92 4.71
N TYR A 232 0.07 0.00 5.13
CA TYR A 232 0.26 0.78 6.37
C TYR A 232 -1.07 1.30 6.93
N SER A 233 -1.05 1.75 8.19
CA SER A 233 -2.22 2.31 8.83
C SER A 233 -1.89 3.54 9.68
N LEU A 234 -2.90 4.34 9.97
CA LEU A 234 -2.86 5.47 10.91
C LEU A 234 -4.24 5.71 11.52
N ASN A 235 -4.26 6.46 12.62
CA ASN A 235 -5.48 6.78 13.31
C ASN A 235 -5.69 8.30 13.35
N VAL A 236 -6.90 8.75 13.02
CA VAL A 236 -7.30 10.15 13.11
C VAL A 236 -8.62 10.23 13.87
N GLY A 237 -8.60 10.83 15.06
CA GLY A 237 -9.75 10.84 15.94
C GLY A 237 -10.26 9.43 16.25
N LYS A 238 -11.50 9.12 15.81
CA LYS A 238 -12.14 7.81 15.99
C LYS A 238 -12.11 6.93 14.74
N VAL A 239 -11.33 7.32 13.74
CA VAL A 239 -11.25 6.64 12.45
C VAL A 239 -9.89 5.96 12.32
N HIS A 240 -9.91 4.72 11.84
CA HIS A 240 -8.72 3.97 11.46
C HIS A 240 -8.57 4.00 9.94
N ILE A 241 -7.46 4.53 9.45
CA ILE A 241 -7.18 4.68 8.01
C ILE A 241 -6.14 3.65 7.63
N ILE A 242 -6.43 2.88 6.59
CA ILE A 242 -5.57 1.81 6.09
C ILE A 242 -5.30 2.07 4.61
N SER A 243 -4.06 1.87 4.18
CA SER A 243 -3.67 1.76 2.78
C SER A 243 -3.12 0.37 2.55
N MET A 244 -3.55 -0.31 1.49
CA MET A 244 -3.04 -1.62 1.10
C MET A 244 -2.86 -1.70 -0.42
N LYS A 245 -1.81 -2.40 -0.82
CA LYS A 245 -1.62 -2.82 -2.20
C LYS A 245 -2.61 -3.95 -2.53
N ASP A 246 -3.29 -3.84 -3.67
CA ASP A 246 -4.18 -4.87 -4.21
C ASP A 246 -3.83 -5.28 -5.64
N ILE A 247 -2.65 -4.86 -6.10
CA ILE A 247 -2.06 -5.24 -7.38
C ILE A 247 -0.95 -6.27 -7.14
N ASP A 248 -1.22 -7.51 -7.49
CA ASP A 248 -0.24 -8.60 -7.50
C ASP A 248 0.47 -8.61 -8.87
N TYR A 249 1.57 -7.87 -8.97
CA TYR A 249 2.28 -7.63 -10.21
C TYR A 249 3.16 -8.81 -10.60
N LYS A 250 3.00 -9.31 -11.82
CA LYS A 250 3.69 -10.49 -12.36
C LYS A 250 4.83 -10.17 -13.34
N GLY A 251 5.12 -8.89 -13.51
CA GLY A 251 6.08 -8.43 -14.51
C GLY A 251 5.49 -8.33 -15.93
N LYS A 252 6.19 -7.66 -16.86
CA LYS A 252 5.74 -7.40 -18.25
C LYS A 252 4.34 -6.78 -18.32
N LYS A 253 4.02 -5.84 -17.43
CA LYS A 253 2.69 -5.22 -17.34
C LYS A 253 1.55 -6.24 -17.09
N LYS A 254 1.88 -7.42 -16.57
CA LYS A 254 0.89 -8.40 -16.16
C LYS A 254 0.70 -8.31 -14.66
N TYR A 255 -0.52 -8.22 -14.24
CA TYR A 255 -0.89 -8.20 -12.83
C TYR A 255 -2.23 -8.91 -12.64
N THR A 256 -2.56 -9.12 -11.40
CA THR A 256 -3.87 -9.59 -10.96
C THR A 256 -4.29 -8.71 -9.80
N GLU A 257 -5.50 -8.24 -9.83
CA GLU A 257 -6.13 -7.53 -8.74
C GLU A 257 -6.48 -8.56 -7.66
N GLN A 258 -5.65 -8.62 -6.62
CA GLN A 258 -5.84 -9.55 -5.49
C GLN A 258 -4.92 -9.19 -4.32
N PHE A 259 -5.30 -9.63 -3.14
CA PHE A 259 -4.47 -9.57 -1.94
C PHE A 259 -3.69 -10.87 -1.78
N THR A 260 -2.43 -10.79 -1.34
CA THR A 260 -1.68 -11.98 -0.94
C THR A 260 -2.17 -12.49 0.43
N PRO A 261 -1.95 -13.77 0.75
CA PRO A 261 -2.25 -14.29 2.08
C PRO A 261 -1.58 -13.50 3.20
N GLU A 262 -0.33 -13.06 2.98
CA GLU A 262 0.46 -12.26 3.93
C GLU A 262 -0.18 -10.91 4.20
N GLN A 263 -0.72 -10.24 3.19
CA GLN A 263 -1.43 -8.97 3.33
C GLN A 263 -2.73 -9.13 4.12
N LEU A 264 -3.50 -10.19 3.87
CA LEU A 264 -4.70 -10.48 4.65
C LEU A 264 -4.39 -10.80 6.11
N GLU A 265 -3.29 -11.49 6.40
CA GLU A 265 -2.81 -11.72 7.76
C GLU A 265 -2.31 -10.43 8.42
N TRP A 266 -1.60 -9.57 7.66
CA TRP A 266 -1.23 -8.24 8.13
C TRP A 266 -2.46 -7.42 8.54
N LEU A 267 -3.49 -7.38 7.70
CA LEU A 267 -4.74 -6.66 7.98
C LEU A 267 -5.44 -7.16 9.24
N LYS A 268 -5.57 -8.50 9.39
CA LYS A 268 -6.12 -9.11 10.61
C LYS A 268 -5.35 -8.69 11.85
N LYS A 269 -4.02 -8.66 11.73
CA LYS A 269 -3.14 -8.30 12.83
C LYS A 269 -3.26 -6.82 13.18
N ASP A 270 -3.24 -5.93 12.18
CA ASP A 270 -3.43 -4.50 12.35
C ASP A 270 -4.78 -4.20 13.03
N LEU A 271 -5.86 -4.76 12.52
CA LEU A 271 -7.20 -4.62 13.07
C LEU A 271 -7.37 -5.23 14.47
N SER A 272 -6.48 -6.15 14.90
CA SER A 272 -6.51 -6.68 16.27
C SER A 272 -6.19 -5.62 17.34
N TYR A 273 -5.60 -4.49 16.93
CA TYR A 273 -5.37 -3.32 17.80
C TYR A 273 -6.50 -2.29 17.70
N VAL A 274 -7.50 -2.52 16.86
CA VAL A 274 -8.62 -1.61 16.60
C VAL A 274 -9.90 -2.17 17.21
N LYS A 275 -10.63 -1.34 17.94
CA LYS A 275 -11.89 -1.77 18.59
C LYS A 275 -12.93 -2.10 17.53
N PRO A 276 -13.64 -3.26 17.61
CA PRO A 276 -14.79 -3.56 16.75
C PRO A 276 -15.84 -2.42 16.78
N GLY A 277 -16.44 -2.16 15.62
CA GLY A 277 -17.38 -1.05 15.42
C GLY A 277 -16.72 0.29 15.08
N THR A 278 -15.38 0.37 15.10
CA THR A 278 -14.64 1.55 14.62
C THR A 278 -14.92 1.78 13.13
N THR A 279 -14.97 3.05 12.72
CA THR A 279 -14.99 3.40 11.30
C THR A 279 -13.61 3.19 10.70
N VAL A 280 -13.55 2.45 9.59
CA VAL A 280 -12.33 2.18 8.82
C VAL A 280 -12.43 2.87 7.46
N LEU A 281 -11.39 3.62 7.07
CA LEU A 281 -11.19 4.07 5.69
C LEU A 281 -10.11 3.17 5.09
N LEU A 282 -10.49 2.28 4.19
CA LEU A 282 -9.56 1.39 3.48
C LEU A 282 -9.29 1.95 2.09
N ASN A 283 -8.03 2.20 1.78
CA ASN A 283 -7.60 2.78 0.52
C ASN A 283 -6.87 1.73 -0.31
N LEU A 284 -7.37 1.48 -1.50
CA LEU A 284 -6.90 0.50 -2.47
C LEU A 284 -6.78 1.17 -3.84
N HIS A 285 -6.17 0.49 -4.80
CA HIS A 285 -6.18 0.97 -6.18
C HIS A 285 -7.35 0.39 -6.97
N ALA A 286 -7.51 -0.93 -7.00
CA ALA A 286 -8.54 -1.61 -7.79
C ALA A 286 -9.85 -1.80 -6.98
N PRO A 287 -11.01 -1.85 -7.65
CA PRO A 287 -12.29 -2.13 -7.00
C PRO A 287 -12.35 -3.49 -6.34
N THR A 288 -13.13 -3.59 -5.26
CA THR A 288 -13.40 -4.87 -4.58
C THR A 288 -14.72 -5.50 -5.01
N ALA A 289 -15.61 -4.72 -5.63
CA ALA A 289 -16.91 -5.18 -6.10
C ALA A 289 -17.09 -4.89 -7.60
N ASN A 290 -17.90 -5.71 -8.29
CA ASN A 290 -18.14 -5.54 -9.73
C ASN A 290 -18.76 -4.19 -10.03
N SER A 291 -18.01 -3.33 -10.71
CA SER A 291 -18.61 -2.20 -11.39
C SER A 291 -19.44 -2.69 -12.58
N THR A 292 -20.52 -2.01 -12.88
CA THR A 292 -21.52 -2.39 -13.87
C THR A 292 -20.96 -2.57 -15.29
N GLY A 293 -20.25 -3.66 -15.54
CA GLY A 293 -19.98 -4.19 -16.88
C GLY A 293 -19.03 -3.39 -17.76
N ARG A 294 -18.34 -2.38 -17.26
CA ARG A 294 -17.30 -1.66 -17.99
C ARG A 294 -15.93 -1.94 -17.36
N GLY A 295 -15.38 -3.09 -17.72
CA GLY A 295 -13.95 -3.31 -17.87
C GLY A 295 -13.03 -3.06 -16.67
N GLY A 296 -13.50 -3.06 -15.44
CA GLY A 296 -12.63 -3.06 -14.27
C GLY A 296 -12.50 -4.49 -13.75
N ALA A 297 -11.28 -4.99 -13.65
CA ALA A 297 -11.05 -6.21 -12.91
C ALA A 297 -11.20 -5.88 -11.42
N ASN A 298 -11.92 -6.73 -10.69
CA ASN A 298 -12.06 -6.58 -9.25
C ASN A 298 -11.06 -7.47 -8.54
N ALA A 299 -10.73 -7.12 -7.31
CA ALA A 299 -9.92 -7.97 -6.46
C ALA A 299 -10.55 -9.38 -6.35
N ARG A 300 -9.86 -10.39 -6.87
CA ARG A 300 -10.39 -11.76 -7.02
C ARG A 300 -10.77 -12.42 -5.71
N ASN A 301 -10.13 -12.04 -4.62
CA ASN A 301 -10.36 -12.59 -3.30
C ASN A 301 -10.95 -11.58 -2.31
N ALA A 302 -11.74 -10.62 -2.81
CA ALA A 302 -12.40 -9.59 -2.02
C ALA A 302 -13.31 -10.16 -0.91
N GLU A 303 -13.91 -11.33 -1.09
CA GLU A 303 -14.71 -12.00 -0.06
C GLU A 303 -13.89 -12.28 1.22
N GLN A 304 -12.61 -12.60 1.10
CA GLN A 304 -11.73 -12.80 2.25
C GLN A 304 -11.48 -11.47 2.99
N LEU A 305 -11.35 -10.37 2.25
CA LEU A 305 -11.26 -9.02 2.79
C LEU A 305 -12.54 -8.66 3.55
N PHE A 306 -13.72 -8.89 2.95
CA PHE A 306 -15.00 -8.57 3.57
C PHE A 306 -15.24 -9.34 4.87
N GLU A 307 -14.81 -10.59 4.93
CA GLU A 307 -14.89 -11.40 6.15
C GLU A 307 -14.03 -10.83 7.29
N ILE A 308 -12.86 -10.26 6.96
CA ILE A 308 -11.99 -9.60 7.96
C ILE A 308 -12.63 -8.28 8.44
N LEU A 309 -13.30 -7.55 7.56
CA LEU A 309 -13.86 -6.23 7.83
C LEU A 309 -15.28 -6.25 8.41
N LYS A 310 -15.92 -7.41 8.54
CA LYS A 310 -17.35 -7.56 8.91
C LYS A 310 -17.75 -6.89 10.23
N ASP A 311 -16.80 -6.75 11.16
CA ASP A 311 -17.04 -6.15 12.46
C ASP A 311 -16.74 -4.64 12.50
N TYR A 312 -16.45 -4.01 11.35
CA TYR A 312 -16.09 -2.59 11.22
C TYR A 312 -17.05 -1.87 10.27
N LYS A 313 -17.24 -0.58 10.48
CA LYS A 313 -17.95 0.29 9.53
C LYS A 313 -16.94 0.79 8.51
N THR A 314 -16.90 0.16 7.33
CA THR A 314 -15.82 0.38 6.37
C THR A 314 -16.27 1.19 5.17
N HIS A 315 -15.50 2.22 4.84
CA HIS A 315 -15.52 2.90 3.55
C HIS A 315 -14.26 2.51 2.80
N ILE A 316 -14.42 1.89 1.62
CA ILE A 316 -13.33 1.53 0.73
C ILE A 316 -13.24 2.60 -0.37
N PHE A 317 -12.07 3.18 -0.55
CA PHE A 317 -11.79 4.13 -1.63
C PHE A 317 -10.91 3.47 -2.66
N VAL A 318 -11.31 3.54 -3.95
CA VAL A 318 -10.64 2.87 -5.08
C VAL A 318 -10.62 3.77 -6.31
N GLY A 319 -9.73 3.47 -7.26
CA GLY A 319 -9.59 4.12 -8.56
C GLY A 319 -9.62 3.14 -9.72
N HIS A 320 -8.53 3.12 -10.53
CA HIS A 320 -8.24 2.14 -11.57
C HIS A 320 -9.21 2.12 -12.76
N THR A 321 -10.51 2.20 -12.52
CA THR A 321 -11.52 2.10 -13.60
C THR A 321 -11.78 3.41 -14.30
N HIS A 322 -11.30 4.54 -13.76
CA HIS A 322 -11.57 5.90 -14.23
C HIS A 322 -13.05 6.29 -14.25
N PHE A 323 -13.90 5.60 -13.48
CA PHE A 323 -15.32 5.91 -13.35
C PHE A 323 -15.65 6.31 -11.93
N TYR A 324 -16.56 7.26 -11.79
CA TYR A 324 -17.13 7.58 -10.49
C TYR A 324 -18.33 6.69 -10.21
N GLU A 325 -18.25 5.88 -9.16
CA GLU A 325 -19.33 5.01 -8.72
C GLU A 325 -19.31 4.84 -7.20
N ASN A 326 -20.48 4.83 -6.58
CA ASN A 326 -20.63 4.52 -5.16
C ASN A 326 -21.48 3.26 -5.01
N ARG A 327 -21.10 2.35 -4.10
CA ARG A 327 -21.73 1.06 -3.94
C ARG A 327 -21.82 0.61 -2.49
N ILE A 328 -22.99 0.10 -2.09
CA ILE A 328 -23.12 -0.69 -0.86
C ILE A 328 -22.69 -2.11 -1.21
N VAL A 329 -21.55 -2.55 -0.67
CA VAL A 329 -21.00 -3.89 -0.90
C VAL A 329 -21.60 -4.89 0.08
N THR A 330 -21.63 -4.53 1.36
CA THR A 330 -22.31 -5.26 2.44
C THR A 330 -23.02 -4.25 3.34
N PRO A 331 -23.82 -4.69 4.32
CA PRO A 331 -24.48 -3.74 5.26
C PRO A 331 -23.51 -2.84 6.05
N VAL A 332 -22.24 -3.21 6.13
CA VAL A 332 -21.19 -2.46 6.87
C VAL A 332 -20.05 -1.96 5.99
N ILE A 333 -20.05 -2.32 4.69
CA ILE A 333 -19.00 -1.93 3.74
C ILE A 333 -19.61 -1.13 2.60
N TYR A 334 -19.08 0.07 2.40
CA TYR A 334 -19.43 0.99 1.34
C TYR A 334 -18.18 1.30 0.50
N GLU A 335 -18.24 1.09 -0.83
CA GLU A 335 -17.13 1.37 -1.75
C GLU A 335 -17.39 2.64 -2.55
N HIS A 336 -16.35 3.48 -2.63
CA HIS A 336 -16.28 4.69 -3.41
C HIS A 336 -15.24 4.51 -4.51
N ASN A 337 -15.68 4.35 -5.73
CA ASN A 337 -14.82 4.36 -6.89
C ASN A 337 -14.68 5.80 -7.38
N ILE A 338 -13.45 6.32 -7.37
CA ILE A 338 -13.14 7.72 -7.66
C ILE A 338 -12.79 7.85 -9.14
N GLY A 339 -13.32 8.87 -9.80
CA GLY A 339 -12.94 9.21 -11.16
C GLY A 339 -11.47 9.61 -11.29
N ALA A 340 -10.89 9.40 -12.47
CA ALA A 340 -9.47 9.65 -12.70
C ALA A 340 -9.17 11.14 -12.80
N ALA A 341 -8.15 11.61 -12.06
CA ALA A 341 -7.66 12.97 -12.18
C ALA A 341 -7.11 13.29 -13.58
N CYS A 342 -6.61 12.27 -14.30
CA CYS A 342 -6.17 12.44 -15.69
C CYS A 342 -7.33 12.60 -16.69
N GLY A 343 -8.59 12.39 -16.29
CA GLY A 343 -9.74 12.38 -17.20
C GLY A 343 -9.49 11.46 -18.40
N ALA A 344 -9.49 12.02 -19.61
CA ALA A 344 -9.15 11.31 -20.84
C ALA A 344 -7.60 11.26 -21.06
N TRP A 345 -6.83 10.88 -20.06
CA TRP A 345 -5.35 10.80 -20.07
C TRP A 345 -4.65 12.11 -20.43
N TRP A 346 -5.20 13.25 -19.97
CA TRP A 346 -4.71 14.59 -20.27
C TRP A 346 -4.75 14.96 -21.77
N ALA A 347 -5.51 14.19 -22.59
CA ALA A 347 -5.54 14.36 -24.04
C ALA A 347 -6.72 15.19 -24.55
N GLY A 348 -7.69 15.52 -23.70
CA GLY A 348 -8.90 16.25 -24.06
C GLY A 348 -8.86 17.75 -23.74
N TYR A 349 -9.92 18.43 -24.12
CA TYR A 349 -10.20 19.80 -23.67
C TYR A 349 -10.66 19.76 -22.21
N VAL A 350 -10.44 20.87 -21.51
CA VAL A 350 -10.99 21.09 -20.18
C VAL A 350 -12.50 21.37 -20.26
N ASN A 351 -13.24 20.99 -19.24
CA ASN A 351 -14.65 21.34 -19.09
C ASN A 351 -14.82 22.81 -18.64
N ARG A 352 -16.06 23.23 -18.35
CA ARG A 352 -16.35 24.63 -17.97
C ARG A 352 -15.72 25.05 -16.63
N CYS A 353 -15.41 24.12 -15.74
CA CYS A 353 -14.75 24.39 -14.46
C CYS A 353 -13.23 24.25 -14.51
N GLY A 354 -12.64 24.03 -15.70
CA GLY A 354 -11.19 23.91 -15.86
C GLY A 354 -10.65 22.50 -15.70
N ALA A 355 -11.48 21.53 -15.30
CA ALA A 355 -11.05 20.14 -15.15
C ALA A 355 -10.92 19.43 -16.51
N PRO A 356 -10.04 18.41 -16.63
CA PRO A 356 -9.94 17.61 -17.85
C PRO A 356 -11.26 16.94 -18.21
N ASN A 357 -11.53 16.74 -19.50
CA ASN A 357 -12.70 16.00 -19.91
C ASN A 357 -12.67 14.57 -19.34
N GLY A 358 -13.75 14.20 -18.66
CA GLY A 358 -13.87 12.92 -17.98
C GLY A 358 -13.45 12.93 -16.50
N TYR A 359 -13.00 14.09 -16.01
CA TYR A 359 -12.70 14.32 -14.60
C TYR A 359 -13.99 14.52 -13.78
#